data_8b28f2a9a2e6d7977929252bd72f9827
#
_entry.id   8b28f2a9a2e6d7977929252bd72f9827
#
_cell.length_a   1.000
_cell.length_b   1.000
_cell.length_c   1.000
_cell.angle_alpha   90.00
_cell.angle_beta   90.00
_cell.angle_gamma   90.00
#
_symmetry.space_group_name_H-M   'P 1'
#
loop_
_entity.id
_entity.type
_entity.pdbx_description
1 polymer ?
#
loop_
_entity_poly.entity_id
_entity_poly.type
_entity_poly.pdbx_seq_one_letter_code
_entity_poly.pdbx_strand_id
1 'polypeptide(L)'
;MPRYKLTVEYDGRPFVGWQIQDNGPSVQGLLMEAAARFCGRNVSIQGAGRTDAGVHALGQVCHLDLARDWDEDTVRDAINAHLRPHPIAVISAERVDPSFDARFSAIKRHYLYRIINRRADLTIERARAWRIPKPLNSAAMHAAAQRFIGRHDFTTFRHAECQAKSPVKTLDRLDVSRLRDDIHVTASARSFLHSQVRSMVGALVLVGEGKWSADDISLALYRRDRAACAPVAPPDGLYLLKVDYPAE
;
A
#
# COMPACT_ATOMS: atom_id res chain seq x y z
N MET A 1 26.29 -8.35 -11.49
CA MET A 1 25.35 -9.43 -11.08
C MET A 1 24.03 -9.15 -11.74
N PRO A 2 23.35 -10.17 -12.28
CA PRO A 2 22.03 -10.00 -12.86
C PRO A 2 21.06 -9.52 -11.81
N ARG A 3 20.28 -8.47 -12.16
CA ARG A 3 19.23 -7.89 -11.34
C ARG A 3 17.88 -8.41 -11.77
N TYR A 4 17.06 -8.79 -10.80
CA TYR A 4 15.69 -9.24 -11.02
C TYR A 4 14.70 -8.31 -10.32
N LYS A 5 13.69 -7.89 -11.06
CA LYS A 5 12.49 -7.23 -10.56
C LYS A 5 11.47 -8.31 -10.23
N LEU A 6 10.97 -8.31 -9.01
CA LEU A 6 9.91 -9.23 -8.58
C LEU A 6 8.61 -8.46 -8.36
N THR A 7 7.51 -8.97 -8.89
CA THR A 7 6.15 -8.56 -8.49
C THR A 7 5.66 -9.51 -7.43
N VAL A 8 5.21 -8.98 -6.29
CA VAL A 8 4.90 -9.76 -5.09
C VAL A 8 3.50 -9.45 -4.59
N GLU A 9 2.72 -10.52 -4.34
CA GLU A 9 1.44 -10.47 -3.65
C GLU A 9 1.60 -10.97 -2.22
N TYR A 10 0.88 -10.36 -1.26
CA TYR A 10 0.83 -10.88 0.11
C TYR A 10 -0.42 -10.46 0.87
N ASP A 11 -0.87 -11.36 1.75
CA ASP A 11 -1.81 -11.06 2.81
C ASP A 11 -1.03 -10.46 4.00
N GLY A 12 -1.27 -9.20 4.32
CA GLY A 12 -0.50 -8.44 5.31
C GLY A 12 -0.74 -8.85 6.77
N ARG A 13 -1.81 -9.60 7.07
CA ARG A 13 -2.27 -9.88 8.44
C ARG A 13 -1.21 -10.44 9.40
N PRO A 14 -0.37 -11.42 9.01
CA PRO A 14 0.61 -11.99 9.93
C PRO A 14 1.90 -11.17 10.04
N PHE A 15 2.02 -10.03 9.33
CA PHE A 15 3.27 -9.29 9.23
C PHE A 15 3.22 -7.95 9.95
N VAL A 16 4.36 -7.57 10.53
CA VAL A 16 4.59 -6.23 11.08
C VAL A 16 4.76 -5.15 9.99
N GLY A 17 4.53 -5.51 8.74
CA GLY A 17 4.62 -4.71 7.54
C GLY A 17 5.67 -5.22 6.56
N TRP A 18 6.00 -4.38 5.58
CA TRP A 18 7.01 -4.71 4.58
C TRP A 18 8.43 -4.79 5.18
N GLN A 19 8.85 -3.74 5.87
CA GLN A 19 10.23 -3.54 6.34
C GLN A 19 10.58 -4.49 7.49
N ILE A 20 11.82 -5.02 7.49
CA ILE A 20 12.38 -5.77 8.61
C ILE A 20 12.36 -4.92 9.89
N GLN A 21 11.86 -5.49 10.97
CA GLN A 21 11.77 -4.92 12.30
C GLN A 21 11.99 -6.03 13.34
N ASP A 22 12.38 -5.64 14.56
CA ASP A 22 12.70 -6.62 15.63
C ASP A 22 11.44 -7.20 16.30
N ASN A 23 10.26 -6.63 16.05
CA ASN A 23 9.01 -6.95 16.73
C ASN A 23 8.15 -8.03 16.04
N GLY A 24 8.65 -8.65 14.96
CA GLY A 24 7.94 -9.75 14.31
C GLY A 24 8.32 -10.00 12.86
N PRO A 25 7.67 -10.99 12.21
CA PRO A 25 7.95 -11.33 10.82
C PRO A 25 7.54 -10.20 9.87
N SER A 26 8.38 -9.91 8.89
CA SER A 26 8.13 -8.94 7.82
C SER A 26 8.17 -9.59 6.45
N VAL A 27 7.47 -9.01 5.48
CA VAL A 27 7.46 -9.53 4.10
C VAL A 27 8.86 -9.50 3.51
N GLN A 28 9.61 -8.41 3.69
CA GLN A 28 10.99 -8.27 3.21
C GLN A 28 11.92 -9.33 3.82
N GLY A 29 11.82 -9.59 5.12
CA GLY A 29 12.65 -10.57 5.81
C GLY A 29 12.45 -11.98 5.27
N LEU A 30 11.19 -12.41 5.12
CA LEU A 30 10.86 -13.72 4.57
C LEU A 30 11.27 -13.88 3.10
N LEU A 31 11.13 -12.83 2.29
CA LEU A 31 11.62 -12.85 0.91
C LEU A 31 13.15 -12.97 0.86
N MET A 32 13.88 -12.27 1.73
CA MET A 32 15.34 -12.37 1.82
C MET A 32 15.77 -13.76 2.25
N GLU A 33 15.10 -14.36 3.24
CA GLU A 33 15.35 -15.73 3.69
C GLU A 33 15.10 -16.75 2.58
N ALA A 34 13.95 -16.65 1.88
CA ALA A 34 13.62 -17.52 0.76
C ALA A 34 14.64 -17.42 -0.39
N ALA A 35 15.04 -16.20 -0.74
CA ALA A 35 16.05 -15.97 -1.75
C ALA A 35 17.43 -16.50 -1.32
N ALA A 36 17.80 -16.35 -0.04
CA ALA A 36 19.05 -16.86 0.50
C ALA A 36 19.10 -18.40 0.46
N ARG A 37 17.99 -19.06 0.79
CA ARG A 37 17.87 -20.54 0.68
C ARG A 37 18.01 -21.02 -0.78
N PHE A 38 17.44 -20.26 -1.74
CA PHE A 38 17.55 -20.57 -3.15
C PHE A 38 18.97 -20.42 -3.68
N CYS A 39 19.63 -19.30 -3.44
CA CYS A 39 20.94 -19.00 -4.05
C CYS A 39 22.15 -19.37 -3.17
N GLY A 40 21.93 -19.90 -1.95
CA GLY A 40 22.98 -20.32 -1.03
C GLY A 40 23.78 -19.18 -0.37
N ARG A 41 23.29 -17.93 -0.42
CA ARG A 41 23.95 -16.75 0.17
C ARG A 41 22.94 -15.66 0.52
N ASN A 42 23.31 -14.80 1.45
CA ASN A 42 22.49 -13.63 1.79
C ASN A 42 22.36 -12.67 0.61
N VAL A 43 21.15 -12.21 0.36
CA VAL A 43 20.82 -11.22 -0.66
C VAL A 43 20.04 -10.08 -0.02
N SER A 44 20.24 -8.86 -0.53
CA SER A 44 19.44 -7.70 -0.15
C SER A 44 18.26 -7.56 -1.08
N ILE A 45 17.10 -7.26 -0.53
CA ILE A 45 15.87 -6.98 -1.29
C ILE A 45 15.41 -5.56 -0.98
N GLN A 46 15.18 -4.76 -2.02
CA GLN A 46 14.66 -3.40 -1.89
C GLN A 46 13.28 -3.28 -2.52
N GLY A 47 12.28 -2.84 -1.73
CA GLY A 47 10.90 -2.68 -2.21
C GLY A 47 10.62 -1.28 -2.75
N ALA A 48 9.63 -1.17 -3.64
CA ALA A 48 9.14 0.08 -4.22
C ALA A 48 8.54 1.04 -3.19
N GLY A 49 8.01 0.50 -2.09
CA GLY A 49 7.45 1.26 -0.98
C GLY A 49 7.22 0.38 0.24
N ARG A 50 7.16 1.00 1.41
CA ARG A 50 6.80 0.29 2.64
C ARG A 50 5.28 0.24 2.75
N THR A 51 4.76 -0.88 3.24
CA THR A 51 3.38 -1.02 3.72
C THR A 51 3.39 -1.19 5.23
N ASP A 52 2.38 -0.62 5.90
CA ASP A 52 2.23 -0.73 7.35
C ASP A 52 1.85 -2.16 7.76
N ALA A 53 1.93 -2.46 9.07
CA ALA A 53 1.43 -3.72 9.63
C ALA A 53 -0.03 -3.97 9.22
N GLY A 54 -0.34 -5.18 8.79
CA GLY A 54 -1.68 -5.59 8.36
C GLY A 54 -2.10 -5.14 6.95
N VAL A 55 -1.33 -4.28 6.29
CA VAL A 55 -1.63 -3.81 4.92
C VAL A 55 -1.24 -4.86 3.90
N HIS A 56 -2.14 -5.12 2.95
CA HIS A 56 -1.97 -6.10 1.88
C HIS A 56 -1.29 -5.52 0.64
N ALA A 57 -0.86 -6.38 -0.27
CA ALA A 57 -0.47 -6.00 -1.61
C ALA A 57 -0.90 -7.04 -2.63
N LEU A 58 -1.33 -6.59 -3.81
CA LEU A 58 -1.57 -7.40 -5.00
C LEU A 58 -0.44 -7.24 -6.04
N GLY A 59 0.40 -6.22 -5.90
CA GLY A 59 1.46 -5.89 -6.83
C GLY A 59 2.54 -5.02 -6.21
N GLN A 60 3.08 -5.42 -5.06
CA GLN A 60 4.32 -4.84 -4.54
C GLN A 60 5.46 -5.20 -5.48
N VAL A 61 6.37 -4.27 -5.73
CA VAL A 61 7.57 -4.53 -6.52
C VAL A 61 8.80 -4.43 -5.65
N CYS A 62 9.72 -5.38 -5.83
CA CYS A 62 11.05 -5.30 -5.25
C CYS A 62 12.10 -5.76 -6.25
N HIS A 63 13.39 -5.50 -5.94
CA HIS A 63 14.49 -6.02 -6.73
C HIS A 63 15.55 -6.67 -5.84
N LEU A 64 16.28 -7.60 -6.43
CA LEU A 64 17.45 -8.25 -5.84
C LEU A 64 18.50 -8.55 -6.91
N ASP A 65 19.75 -8.70 -6.48
CA ASP A 65 20.87 -9.09 -7.33
C ASP A 65 21.29 -10.53 -7.00
N LEU A 66 21.33 -11.40 -8.02
CA LEU A 66 21.78 -12.80 -7.88
C LEU A 66 23.18 -12.99 -8.46
N ALA A 67 23.94 -13.98 -7.93
CA ALA A 67 25.31 -14.24 -8.39
C ALA A 67 25.35 -14.88 -9.78
N ARG A 68 24.35 -15.69 -10.07
CA ARG A 68 24.21 -16.42 -11.34
C ARG A 68 23.05 -15.86 -12.12
N ASP A 69 23.15 -16.00 -13.42
CA ASP A 69 22.05 -15.76 -14.34
C ASP A 69 21.12 -16.98 -14.31
N TRP A 70 19.91 -16.77 -13.84
CA TRP A 70 18.87 -17.78 -13.75
C TRP A 70 17.73 -17.42 -14.70
N ASP A 71 17.05 -18.41 -15.21
CA ASP A 71 15.78 -18.21 -15.89
C ASP A 71 14.75 -17.56 -14.93
N GLU A 72 13.92 -16.66 -15.45
CA GLU A 72 12.97 -15.87 -14.67
C GLU A 72 11.93 -16.73 -13.94
N ASP A 73 11.41 -17.77 -14.63
CA ASP A 73 10.49 -18.73 -14.03
C ASP A 73 11.16 -19.53 -12.90
N THR A 74 12.44 -19.89 -13.09
CA THR A 74 13.24 -20.57 -12.06
C THR A 74 13.38 -19.70 -10.81
N VAL A 75 13.66 -18.41 -10.96
CA VAL A 75 13.75 -17.47 -9.81
C VAL A 75 12.41 -17.37 -9.09
N ARG A 76 11.30 -17.17 -9.83
CA ARG A 76 9.95 -17.10 -9.28
C ARG A 76 9.61 -18.37 -8.48
N ASP A 77 9.76 -19.53 -9.11
CA ASP A 77 9.28 -20.80 -8.58
C ASP A 77 10.13 -21.27 -7.39
N ALA A 78 11.45 -21.08 -7.45
CA ALA A 78 12.35 -21.42 -6.34
C ALA A 78 12.09 -20.55 -5.10
N ILE A 79 11.93 -19.23 -5.27
CA ILE A 79 11.58 -18.34 -4.15
C ILE A 79 10.22 -18.74 -3.57
N ASN A 80 9.21 -19.00 -4.40
CA ASN A 80 7.88 -19.42 -3.95
C ASN A 80 7.92 -20.77 -3.21
N ALA A 81 8.77 -21.71 -3.58
CA ALA A 81 8.93 -22.97 -2.87
C ALA A 81 9.40 -22.76 -1.41
N HIS A 82 10.29 -21.78 -1.20
CA HIS A 82 10.84 -21.45 0.11
C HIS A 82 9.96 -20.49 0.93
N LEU A 83 9.01 -19.78 0.30
CA LEU A 83 8.07 -18.92 1.02
C LEU A 83 6.96 -19.68 1.75
N ARG A 84 6.65 -20.91 1.34
CA ARG A 84 5.61 -21.72 1.98
C ARG A 84 5.96 -22.03 3.43
N PRO A 85 4.99 -21.95 4.38
CA PRO A 85 3.55 -21.74 4.22
C PRO A 85 3.09 -20.27 4.35
N HIS A 86 4.01 -19.30 4.26
CA HIS A 86 3.68 -17.90 4.44
C HIS A 86 2.78 -17.38 3.31
N PRO A 87 1.81 -16.50 3.59
CA PRO A 87 0.91 -15.94 2.59
C PRO A 87 1.59 -14.82 1.79
N ILE A 88 2.68 -15.16 1.11
CA ILE A 88 3.45 -14.33 0.19
C ILE A 88 3.69 -15.13 -1.07
N ALA A 89 3.49 -14.51 -2.24
CA ALA A 89 3.77 -15.12 -3.52
C ALA A 89 4.50 -14.14 -4.45
N VAL A 90 5.55 -14.61 -5.11
CA VAL A 90 6.17 -13.94 -6.25
C VAL A 90 5.33 -14.28 -7.48
N ILE A 91 4.67 -13.27 -8.04
CA ILE A 91 3.78 -13.42 -9.21
C ILE A 91 4.59 -13.47 -10.50
N SER A 92 5.62 -12.59 -10.61
CA SER A 92 6.56 -12.58 -11.72
C SER A 92 7.97 -12.25 -11.23
N ALA A 93 8.96 -12.77 -11.94
CA ALA A 93 10.34 -12.32 -11.90
C ALA A 93 10.72 -11.87 -13.31
N GLU A 94 11.39 -10.76 -13.44
CA GLU A 94 11.83 -10.19 -14.71
C GLU A 94 13.28 -9.75 -14.56
N ARG A 95 14.13 -10.13 -15.51
CA ARG A 95 15.49 -9.62 -15.58
C ARG A 95 15.46 -8.18 -16.05
N VAL A 96 16.16 -7.30 -15.34
CA VAL A 96 16.14 -5.86 -15.60
C VAL A 96 17.57 -5.32 -15.68
N ASP A 97 17.72 -4.13 -16.24
CA ASP A 97 18.99 -3.40 -16.25
C ASP A 97 19.51 -3.21 -14.82
N PRO A 98 20.82 -3.34 -14.56
CA PRO A 98 21.41 -3.13 -13.22
C PRO A 98 21.15 -1.75 -12.62
N SER A 99 20.80 -0.73 -13.40
CA SER A 99 20.42 0.60 -12.92
C SER A 99 18.98 0.65 -12.38
N PHE A 100 18.14 -0.36 -12.63
CA PHE A 100 16.78 -0.40 -12.13
C PHE A 100 16.76 -0.38 -10.59
N ASP A 101 16.00 0.53 -10.01
CA ASP A 101 15.73 0.57 -8.57
C ASP A 101 14.22 0.55 -8.32
N ALA A 102 13.74 -0.47 -7.62
CA ALA A 102 12.30 -0.63 -7.37
C ALA A 102 11.65 0.60 -6.73
N ARG A 103 12.39 1.36 -5.91
CA ARG A 103 11.88 2.54 -5.22
C ARG A 103 12.03 3.81 -6.05
N PHE A 104 13.22 4.04 -6.62
CA PHE A 104 13.57 5.33 -7.23
C PHE A 104 13.21 5.40 -8.70
N SER A 105 13.21 4.26 -9.42
CA SER A 105 12.72 4.19 -10.81
C SER A 105 11.20 4.25 -10.91
N ALA A 106 10.46 4.01 -9.80
CA ALA A 106 9.01 4.00 -9.81
C ALA A 106 8.43 5.40 -10.01
N ILE A 107 7.52 5.52 -10.99
CA ILE A 107 6.85 6.78 -11.35
C ILE A 107 5.50 6.95 -10.68
N LYS A 108 4.81 5.85 -10.31
CA LYS A 108 3.48 5.92 -9.67
C LYS A 108 3.21 4.70 -8.80
N ARG A 109 2.48 4.87 -7.70
CA ARG A 109 1.92 3.83 -6.82
C ARG A 109 0.42 3.96 -6.82
N HIS A 110 -0.27 2.81 -6.85
CA HIS A 110 -1.73 2.71 -6.86
C HIS A 110 -2.19 1.92 -5.66
N TYR A 111 -3.13 2.48 -4.93
CA TYR A 111 -3.73 1.85 -3.76
C TYR A 111 -5.23 1.69 -3.95
N LEU A 112 -5.76 0.63 -3.37
CA LEU A 112 -7.17 0.40 -3.16
C LEU A 112 -7.42 0.32 -1.66
N TYR A 113 -8.44 1.02 -1.18
CA TYR A 113 -9.00 0.77 0.13
C TYR A 113 -10.42 0.24 -0.02
N ARG A 114 -10.72 -0.90 0.61
CA ARG A 114 -12.01 -1.57 0.57
C ARG A 114 -12.79 -1.31 1.86
N ILE A 115 -14.04 -0.87 1.72
CA ILE A 115 -14.99 -0.74 2.81
C ILE A 115 -16.20 -1.61 2.47
N ILE A 116 -16.65 -2.46 3.40
CA ILE A 116 -17.93 -3.16 3.28
C ILE A 116 -18.94 -2.48 4.18
N ASN A 117 -19.91 -1.81 3.53
CA ASN A 117 -20.90 -0.96 4.16
C ASN A 117 -22.23 -1.71 4.34
N ARG A 118 -22.30 -2.53 5.40
CA ARG A 118 -23.49 -3.29 5.76
C ARG A 118 -23.58 -3.57 7.27
N ARG A 119 -24.79 -3.83 7.77
CA ARG A 119 -25.01 -4.12 9.19
C ARG A 119 -24.48 -5.49 9.63
N ALA A 120 -24.58 -6.51 8.77
CA ALA A 120 -24.08 -7.85 9.07
C ALA A 120 -22.54 -7.87 9.16
N ASP A 121 -21.99 -8.71 10.04
CA ASP A 121 -20.56 -8.90 10.20
C ASP A 121 -19.89 -9.49 8.96
N LEU A 122 -18.57 -9.31 8.88
CA LEU A 122 -17.75 -9.93 7.86
C LEU A 122 -17.40 -11.36 8.29
N THR A 123 -17.45 -12.27 7.32
CA THR A 123 -17.01 -13.66 7.46
C THR A 123 -15.79 -13.92 6.58
N ILE A 124 -15.99 -14.14 5.29
CA ILE A 124 -14.92 -14.38 4.30
C ILE A 124 -13.99 -13.14 4.17
N GLU A 125 -14.57 -11.94 4.20
CA GLU A 125 -13.85 -10.68 4.05
C GLU A 125 -13.27 -10.14 5.38
N ARG A 126 -13.31 -10.93 6.46
CA ARG A 126 -12.73 -10.53 7.76
C ARG A 126 -11.26 -10.24 7.62
N ALA A 127 -10.83 -9.05 8.12
CA ALA A 127 -9.48 -8.52 8.01
C ALA A 127 -8.98 -8.37 6.55
N ARG A 128 -9.91 -8.21 5.59
CA ARG A 128 -9.66 -7.92 4.16
C ARG A 128 -10.43 -6.70 3.68
N ALA A 129 -11.28 -6.15 4.52
CA ALA A 129 -12.02 -4.92 4.29
C ALA A 129 -12.42 -4.29 5.63
N TRP A 130 -12.62 -2.99 5.64
CA TRP A 130 -13.16 -2.29 6.79
C TRP A 130 -14.68 -2.34 6.78
N ARG A 131 -15.29 -3.03 7.76
CA ARG A 131 -16.74 -3.02 7.91
C ARG A 131 -17.22 -1.73 8.57
N ILE A 132 -18.20 -1.08 7.94
CA ILE A 132 -18.91 0.07 8.52
C ILE A 132 -20.40 -0.24 8.49
N PRO A 133 -21.05 -0.41 9.67
CA PRO A 133 -22.46 -0.81 9.75
C PRO A 133 -23.45 0.32 9.44
N LYS A 134 -23.05 1.59 9.64
CA LYS A 134 -23.87 2.76 9.34
C LYS A 134 -23.85 3.06 7.85
N PRO A 135 -24.98 3.45 7.23
CA PRO A 135 -24.99 3.87 5.84
C PRO A 135 -24.00 4.99 5.57
N LEU A 136 -23.28 4.89 4.45
CA LEU A 136 -22.35 5.90 3.98
C LEU A 136 -22.86 6.50 2.67
N ASN A 137 -22.77 7.81 2.53
CA ASN A 137 -23.02 8.51 1.26
C ASN A 137 -21.73 8.52 0.42
N SER A 138 -21.57 7.53 -0.47
CA SER A 138 -20.38 7.40 -1.32
C SER A 138 -20.24 8.53 -2.34
N ALA A 139 -21.34 9.15 -2.78
CA ALA A 139 -21.29 10.32 -3.69
C ALA A 139 -20.69 11.53 -2.97
N ALA A 140 -21.11 11.80 -1.73
CA ALA A 140 -20.51 12.85 -0.91
C ALA A 140 -19.03 12.58 -0.62
N MET A 141 -18.67 11.30 -0.32
CA MET A 141 -17.26 10.89 -0.16
C MET A 141 -16.45 11.17 -1.42
N HIS A 142 -16.97 10.85 -2.62
CA HIS A 142 -16.27 11.11 -3.88
C HIS A 142 -16.10 12.60 -4.14
N ALA A 143 -17.14 13.41 -3.94
CA ALA A 143 -17.06 14.87 -4.09
C ALA A 143 -16.01 15.49 -3.15
N ALA A 144 -15.97 15.04 -1.89
CA ALA A 144 -15.00 15.51 -0.91
C ALA A 144 -13.57 15.01 -1.22
N ALA A 145 -13.42 13.82 -1.80
CA ALA A 145 -12.13 13.27 -2.20
C ALA A 145 -11.40 14.17 -3.21
N GLN A 146 -12.14 14.92 -4.04
CA GLN A 146 -11.58 15.85 -5.03
C GLN A 146 -10.81 17.00 -4.38
N ARG A 147 -11.07 17.32 -3.09
CA ARG A 147 -10.32 18.35 -2.34
C ARG A 147 -8.87 17.94 -2.05
N PHE A 148 -8.55 16.65 -2.12
CA PHE A 148 -7.18 16.14 -1.93
C PHE A 148 -6.34 16.14 -3.21
N ILE A 149 -6.98 16.24 -4.39
CA ILE A 149 -6.28 16.16 -5.68
C ILE A 149 -5.37 17.37 -5.89
N GLY A 150 -4.18 17.12 -6.45
CA GLY A 150 -3.19 18.15 -6.70
C GLY A 150 -2.07 18.15 -5.65
N ARG A 151 -1.33 19.26 -5.63
CA ARG A 151 -0.15 19.43 -4.75
C ARG A 151 -0.55 20.10 -3.44
N HIS A 152 -0.46 19.35 -2.35
CA HIS A 152 -0.81 19.83 -1.00
C HIS A 152 0.27 19.47 0.03
N ASP A 153 0.26 20.19 1.13
CA ASP A 153 0.94 19.80 2.37
C ASP A 153 0.04 18.82 3.15
N PHE A 154 0.45 17.56 3.21
CA PHE A 154 -0.28 16.48 3.89
C PHE A 154 0.16 16.26 5.34
N THR A 155 0.67 17.28 6.02
CA THR A 155 1.08 17.16 7.44
C THR A 155 -0.04 16.64 8.32
N THR A 156 -1.29 17.09 8.13
CA THR A 156 -2.47 16.58 8.85
C THR A 156 -2.69 15.08 8.63
N PHE A 157 -2.43 14.59 7.44
CA PHE A 157 -2.76 13.22 7.00
C PHE A 157 -1.56 12.25 7.04
N ARG A 158 -0.45 12.60 7.68
CA ARG A 158 0.69 11.69 7.86
C ARG A 158 0.76 11.12 9.28
N HIS A 159 1.42 9.98 9.45
CA HIS A 159 1.76 9.46 10.77
C HIS A 159 2.75 10.40 11.49
N ALA A 160 2.66 10.49 12.82
CA ALA A 160 3.56 11.35 13.60
C ALA A 160 5.06 10.99 13.38
N GLU A 161 5.36 9.70 13.30
CA GLU A 161 6.73 9.17 13.09
C GLU A 161 7.13 9.09 11.60
N CYS A 162 6.42 9.78 10.71
CA CYS A 162 6.74 9.76 9.29
C CYS A 162 8.11 10.37 9.01
N GLN A 163 9.05 9.56 8.51
CA GLN A 163 10.43 9.93 8.20
C GLN A 163 10.61 10.70 6.87
N ALA A 164 9.52 11.03 6.17
CA ALA A 164 9.63 11.75 4.90
C ALA A 164 10.15 13.19 5.13
N LYS A 165 11.17 13.58 4.35
CA LYS A 165 11.80 14.91 4.42
C LYS A 165 10.82 16.06 4.14
N SER A 166 9.81 15.82 3.29
CA SER A 166 8.79 16.83 2.96
C SER A 166 7.39 16.23 3.06
N PRO A 167 6.44 16.92 3.74
CA PRO A 167 5.03 16.53 3.79
C PRO A 167 4.28 16.89 2.50
N VAL A 168 4.89 17.66 1.61
CA VAL A 168 4.26 18.07 0.35
C VAL A 168 4.28 16.92 -0.64
N LYS A 169 3.09 16.54 -1.13
CA LYS A 169 2.88 15.51 -2.15
C LYS A 169 1.91 16.00 -3.20
N THR A 170 2.01 15.41 -4.39
CA THR A 170 1.00 15.57 -5.43
C THR A 170 0.18 14.29 -5.48
N LEU A 171 -1.11 14.39 -5.25
CA LEU A 171 -2.05 13.31 -5.39
C LEU A 171 -2.70 13.40 -6.77
N ASP A 172 -2.50 12.39 -7.60
CA ASP A 172 -2.99 12.39 -8.99
C ASP A 172 -4.46 11.95 -9.08
N ARG A 173 -4.87 11.04 -8.16
CA ARG A 173 -6.20 10.44 -8.15
C ARG A 173 -6.63 10.06 -6.75
N LEU A 174 -7.90 10.35 -6.43
CA LEU A 174 -8.59 9.80 -5.26
C LEU A 174 -10.08 9.68 -5.59
N ASP A 175 -10.49 8.49 -6.02
CA ASP A 175 -11.88 8.23 -6.41
C ASP A 175 -12.57 7.33 -5.40
N VAL A 176 -13.86 7.57 -5.20
CA VAL A 176 -14.73 6.69 -4.41
C VAL A 176 -15.81 6.14 -5.32
N SER A 177 -15.95 4.84 -5.36
CA SER A 177 -17.00 4.14 -6.10
C SER A 177 -17.72 3.15 -5.20
N ARG A 178 -18.99 2.87 -5.50
CA ARG A 178 -19.79 1.87 -4.76
C ARG A 178 -20.35 0.85 -5.72
N LEU A 179 -20.16 -0.42 -5.36
CA LEU A 179 -20.84 -1.55 -5.99
C LEU A 179 -21.55 -2.36 -4.89
N ARG A 180 -22.87 -2.23 -4.78
CA ARG A 180 -23.66 -2.85 -3.71
C ARG A 180 -23.15 -2.42 -2.32
N ASP A 181 -22.70 -3.38 -1.51
CA ASP A 181 -22.14 -3.15 -0.17
C ASP A 181 -20.67 -2.73 -0.19
N ASP A 182 -19.96 -2.99 -1.30
CA ASP A 182 -18.55 -2.62 -1.44
C ASP A 182 -18.39 -1.14 -1.83
N ILE A 183 -17.59 -0.41 -1.06
CA ILE A 183 -17.11 0.92 -1.42
C ILE A 183 -15.60 0.81 -1.60
N HIS A 184 -15.13 1.21 -2.77
CA HIS A 184 -13.74 1.24 -3.15
C HIS A 184 -13.23 2.67 -3.16
N VAL A 185 -12.14 2.94 -2.45
CA VAL A 185 -11.39 4.20 -2.54
C VAL A 185 -10.07 3.89 -3.24
N THR A 186 -9.89 4.43 -4.45
CA THR A 186 -8.66 4.25 -5.24
C THR A 186 -7.81 5.51 -5.18
N ALA A 187 -6.53 5.37 -4.87
CA ALA A 187 -5.59 6.47 -4.77
C ALA A 187 -4.38 6.22 -5.65
N SER A 188 -3.89 7.27 -6.34
CA SER A 188 -2.67 7.20 -7.15
C SER A 188 -1.83 8.45 -6.96
N ALA A 189 -0.53 8.25 -6.76
CA ALA A 189 0.48 9.30 -6.65
C ALA A 189 1.88 8.74 -6.93
N ARG A 190 2.82 9.62 -7.21
CA ARG A 190 4.24 9.23 -7.30
C ARG A 190 4.75 8.61 -5.99
N SER A 191 4.34 9.16 -4.85
CA SER A 191 4.69 8.64 -3.52
C SER A 191 3.67 9.09 -2.49
N PHE A 192 3.55 8.30 -1.43
CA PHE A 192 2.69 8.59 -0.27
C PHE A 192 3.52 8.73 1.00
N LEU A 193 3.00 9.47 1.96
CA LEU A 193 3.51 9.53 3.33
C LEU A 193 3.02 8.31 4.13
N HIS A 194 3.69 8.02 5.22
CA HIS A 194 3.27 6.98 6.17
C HIS A 194 1.82 7.20 6.61
N SER A 195 0.98 6.20 6.47
CA SER A 195 -0.47 6.17 6.76
C SER A 195 -1.33 7.21 6.02
N GLN A 196 -0.81 7.90 4.98
CA GLN A 196 -1.53 8.97 4.28
C GLN A 196 -2.86 8.48 3.69
N VAL A 197 -2.87 7.38 2.95
CA VAL A 197 -4.10 6.84 2.33
C VAL A 197 -5.12 6.50 3.41
N ARG A 198 -4.72 5.82 4.47
CA ARG A 198 -5.61 5.45 5.59
C ARG A 198 -6.18 6.68 6.30
N SER A 199 -5.38 7.73 6.49
CA SER A 199 -5.83 8.98 7.09
C SER A 199 -6.86 9.71 6.21
N MET A 200 -6.62 9.76 4.88
CA MET A 200 -7.60 10.33 3.94
C MET A 200 -8.90 9.53 3.93
N VAL A 201 -8.83 8.20 3.92
CA VAL A 201 -10.02 7.34 3.96
C VAL A 201 -10.82 7.55 5.24
N GLY A 202 -10.16 7.66 6.40
CA GLY A 202 -10.85 7.96 7.66
C GLY A 202 -11.64 9.27 7.61
N ALA A 203 -11.06 10.31 7.01
CA ALA A 203 -11.74 11.60 6.82
C ALA A 203 -12.93 11.47 5.84
N LEU A 204 -12.75 10.73 4.74
CA LEU A 204 -13.85 10.48 3.78
C LEU A 204 -15.01 9.70 4.42
N VAL A 205 -14.72 8.79 5.35
CA VAL A 205 -15.77 8.08 6.10
C VAL A 205 -16.58 9.04 6.97
N LEU A 206 -15.96 10.02 7.63
CA LEU A 206 -16.69 11.05 8.37
C LEU A 206 -17.59 11.89 7.44
N VAL A 207 -17.16 12.15 6.21
CA VAL A 207 -18.02 12.79 5.19
C VAL A 207 -19.17 11.88 4.81
N GLY A 208 -18.91 10.60 4.57
CA GLY A 208 -19.95 9.62 4.24
C GLY A 208 -21.00 9.45 5.34
N GLU A 209 -20.62 9.61 6.61
CA GLU A 209 -21.51 9.61 7.77
C GLU A 209 -22.24 10.95 8.00
N GLY A 210 -21.93 11.98 7.21
CA GLY A 210 -22.50 13.35 7.38
C GLY A 210 -21.94 14.13 8.55
N LYS A 211 -20.81 13.69 9.14
CA LYS A 211 -20.14 14.39 10.26
C LYS A 211 -19.18 15.47 9.79
N TRP A 212 -18.62 15.31 8.60
CA TRP A 212 -17.77 16.28 7.92
C TRP A 212 -18.37 16.63 6.55
N SER A 213 -18.03 17.82 6.07
CA SER A 213 -18.28 18.30 4.72
C SER A 213 -17.00 18.24 3.87
N ALA A 214 -17.09 18.55 2.58
CA ALA A 214 -15.92 18.73 1.74
C ALA A 214 -15.04 19.92 2.19
N ASP A 215 -15.65 20.94 2.80
CA ASP A 215 -14.92 22.11 3.31
C ASP A 215 -14.13 21.77 4.58
N ASP A 216 -14.59 20.82 5.41
CA ASP A 216 -13.82 20.31 6.54
C ASP A 216 -12.55 19.59 6.08
N ILE A 217 -12.58 18.89 4.94
CA ILE A 217 -11.37 18.33 4.32
C ILE A 217 -10.39 19.44 3.95
N SER A 218 -10.87 20.51 3.29
CA SER A 218 -10.05 21.65 2.92
C SER A 218 -9.45 22.35 4.13
N LEU A 219 -10.24 22.51 5.20
CA LEU A 219 -9.79 23.10 6.46
C LEU A 219 -8.72 22.22 7.13
N ALA A 220 -8.90 20.90 7.15
CA ALA A 220 -7.93 19.95 7.70
C ALA A 220 -6.59 20.02 6.95
N LEU A 221 -6.62 20.10 5.60
CA LEU A 221 -5.41 20.31 4.78
C LEU A 221 -4.73 21.64 5.13
N TYR A 222 -5.51 22.71 5.25
CA TYR A 222 -4.99 24.06 5.56
C TYR A 222 -4.32 24.13 6.93
N ARG A 223 -4.88 23.46 7.93
CA ARG A 223 -4.37 23.48 9.32
C ARG A 223 -2.95 22.92 9.47
N ARG A 224 -2.54 21.97 8.61
CA ARG A 224 -1.23 21.32 8.67
C ARG A 224 -0.88 20.79 10.06
N ASP A 225 -1.88 20.32 10.76
CA ASP A 225 -1.77 19.82 12.13
C ASP A 225 -2.32 18.40 12.22
N ARG A 226 -1.51 17.47 12.73
CA ARG A 226 -1.92 16.07 12.90
C ARG A 226 -3.14 15.91 13.81
N ALA A 227 -3.31 16.78 14.79
CA ALA A 227 -4.46 16.76 15.69
C ALA A 227 -5.79 17.07 14.98
N ALA A 228 -5.74 17.76 13.83
CA ALA A 228 -6.92 18.05 13.01
C ALA A 228 -7.32 16.88 12.09
N CYS A 229 -6.61 15.74 12.12
CA CYS A 229 -6.95 14.58 11.31
C CYS A 229 -8.12 13.79 11.90
N ALA A 230 -8.95 13.25 11.03
CA ALA A 230 -9.91 12.21 11.39
C ALA A 230 -9.21 10.94 11.92
N PRO A 231 -9.94 10.05 12.62
CA PRO A 231 -9.42 8.72 12.96
C PRO A 231 -8.87 7.99 11.75
N VAL A 232 -7.71 7.36 11.90
CA VAL A 232 -7.06 6.63 10.80
C VAL A 232 -7.83 5.34 10.52
N ALA A 233 -8.13 5.09 9.25
CA ALA A 233 -8.78 3.85 8.84
C ALA A 233 -7.90 2.62 9.15
N PRO A 234 -8.48 1.45 9.55
CA PRO A 234 -7.73 0.25 9.85
C PRO A 234 -6.90 -0.24 8.64
N PRO A 235 -5.83 -1.01 8.85
CA PRO A 235 -4.99 -1.50 7.74
C PRO A 235 -5.70 -2.53 6.87
N ASP A 236 -6.64 -3.28 7.41
CA ASP A 236 -7.31 -4.45 6.82
C ASP A 236 -7.96 -4.19 5.45
N GLY A 237 -8.34 -2.94 5.18
CA GLY A 237 -8.93 -2.57 3.90
C GLY A 237 -7.93 -2.09 2.86
N LEU A 238 -6.66 -1.87 3.21
CA LEU A 238 -5.68 -1.24 2.32
C LEU A 238 -4.86 -2.27 1.54
N TYR A 239 -4.77 -2.04 0.22
CA TYR A 239 -4.00 -2.86 -0.72
C TYR A 239 -3.10 -1.96 -1.59
N LEU A 240 -1.81 -2.28 -1.68
CA LEU A 240 -0.96 -1.78 -2.75
C LEU A 240 -1.30 -2.58 -4.02
N LEU A 241 -1.97 -1.96 -4.99
CA LEU A 241 -2.44 -2.64 -6.20
C LEU A 241 -1.31 -2.89 -7.18
N LYS A 242 -0.52 -1.86 -7.47
CA LYS A 242 0.58 -1.93 -8.43
C LYS A 242 1.51 -0.73 -8.31
N VAL A 243 2.67 -0.86 -8.91
CA VAL A 243 3.68 0.19 -9.07
C VAL A 243 4.00 0.33 -10.55
N ASP A 244 3.92 1.56 -11.07
CA ASP A 244 4.28 1.85 -12.46
C ASP A 244 5.74 2.31 -12.56
N TYR A 245 6.39 1.88 -13.64
CA TYR A 245 7.74 2.26 -14.05
C TYR A 245 7.69 2.88 -15.44
N PRO A 246 8.74 3.62 -15.88
CA PRO A 246 8.84 4.05 -17.27
C PRO A 246 8.75 2.83 -18.20
N ALA A 247 8.16 3.02 -19.39
CA ALA A 247 8.28 2.03 -20.44
C ALA A 247 9.78 1.92 -20.84
N GLU A 248 10.24 0.68 -21.02
CA GLU A 248 11.57 0.41 -21.58
C GLU A 248 11.67 0.84 -23.04
#